data_4a5e0b43e42d8e538f25787f843bb941
#
_entry.id   4a5e0b43e42d8e538f25787f843bb941
#
_cell.length_a   1.000
_cell.length_b   1.000
_cell.length_c   1.000
_cell.angle_alpha   90.00
_cell.angle_beta   90.00
_cell.angle_gamma   90.00
#
_symmetry.space_group_name_H-M   'P 1'
#
loop_
_entity.id
_entity.type
_entity.pdbx_description
1 polymer ?
#
loop_
_entity_poly.entity_id
_entity_poly.type
_entity_poly.pdbx_seq_one_letter_code
_entity_poly.pdbx_strand_id
1 'polypeptide(L)'
;MKKEEKTSPGRDIISVRFLSVVLMSFVLILALLGLLYHQFQKAFLSSINRANEEFVFQVSATSSSTEEFLQNMVNQIFYSNTVVKLRSYEELTNWQMVDGVRELNTYSASSTIIDSIYIFNGKQQRVY
;
A
#
# COMPACT_ATOMS: atom_id res chain seq x y z
N MET A 1 31.44 9.03 78.24
CA MET A 1 30.60 10.21 77.96
C MET A 1 29.91 9.97 76.62
N LYS A 2 28.64 9.62 76.61
CA LYS A 2 27.84 9.37 75.42
C LYS A 2 27.10 10.66 75.09
N LYS A 3 27.46 11.26 73.97
CA LYS A 3 26.86 12.52 73.49
C LYS A 3 25.54 12.16 72.81
N GLU A 4 24.43 12.41 73.47
CA GLU A 4 23.09 12.28 72.86
C GLU A 4 22.92 13.42 71.85
N GLU A 5 22.81 13.07 70.60
CA GLU A 5 22.51 13.94 69.48
C GLU A 5 21.01 14.26 69.51
N LYS A 6 20.71 15.46 70.03
CA LYS A 6 19.36 15.99 70.18
C LYS A 6 18.83 16.39 68.81
N THR A 7 18.23 15.46 68.09
CA THR A 7 17.53 15.72 66.83
C THR A 7 16.36 16.66 67.07
N SER A 8 16.39 17.85 66.49
CA SER A 8 15.37 18.88 66.65
C SER A 8 14.07 18.46 65.92
N PRO A 9 12.91 18.38 66.58
CA PRO A 9 11.67 17.87 66.01
C PRO A 9 11.07 18.70 64.86
N GLY A 10 11.56 19.94 64.66
CA GLY A 10 11.11 20.80 63.57
C GLY A 10 11.70 20.47 62.21
N ARG A 11 12.86 19.81 62.17
CA ARG A 11 13.53 19.41 60.91
C ARG A 11 12.82 18.22 60.22
N ASP A 12 12.30 17.30 61.01
CA ASP A 12 11.64 16.09 60.49
C ASP A 12 10.28 16.42 59.90
N ILE A 13 9.55 17.41 60.41
CA ILE A 13 8.23 17.82 59.90
C ILE A 13 8.37 18.53 58.54
N ILE A 14 9.41 19.32 58.36
CA ILE A 14 9.67 20.02 57.08
C ILE A 14 10.10 19.02 55.99
N SER A 15 10.94 18.05 56.34
CA SER A 15 11.40 17.03 55.42
C SER A 15 10.24 16.08 55.00
N VAL A 16 9.36 15.72 55.90
CA VAL A 16 8.18 14.89 55.59
C VAL A 16 7.19 15.62 54.66
N ARG A 17 6.93 16.89 54.90
CA ARG A 17 6.07 17.71 54.03
C ARG A 17 6.68 17.89 52.62
N PHE A 18 7.97 18.14 52.55
CA PHE A 18 8.68 18.23 51.27
C PHE A 18 8.62 16.90 50.50
N LEU A 19 8.89 15.78 51.17
CA LEU A 19 8.82 14.46 50.57
C LEU A 19 7.40 14.12 50.06
N SER A 20 6.37 14.50 50.83
CA SER A 20 4.95 14.29 50.45
C SER A 20 4.61 15.08 49.17
N VAL A 21 5.04 16.34 49.05
CA VAL A 21 4.81 17.14 47.83
C VAL A 21 5.53 16.55 46.63
N VAL A 22 6.77 16.10 46.77
CA VAL A 22 7.53 15.44 45.71
C VAL A 22 6.85 14.15 45.26
N LEU A 23 6.42 13.31 46.23
CA LEU A 23 5.72 12.07 45.94
C LEU A 23 4.40 12.33 45.20
N MET A 24 3.63 13.32 45.63
CA MET A 24 2.37 13.68 45.00
C MET A 24 2.55 14.20 43.57
N SER A 25 3.58 15.01 43.34
CA SER A 25 3.92 15.49 42.00
C SER A 25 4.36 14.35 41.07
N PHE A 26 5.09 13.38 41.59
CA PHE A 26 5.50 12.19 40.83
C PHE A 26 4.30 11.32 40.42
N VAL A 27 3.37 11.07 41.33
CA VAL A 27 2.13 10.34 41.05
C VAL A 27 1.30 11.06 39.99
N LEU A 28 1.20 12.38 40.07
CA LEU A 28 0.47 13.19 39.08
C LEU A 28 1.10 13.12 37.69
N ILE A 29 2.43 13.16 37.61
CA ILE A 29 3.16 13.01 36.33
C ILE A 29 2.92 11.61 35.75
N LEU A 30 2.97 10.55 36.56
CA LEU A 30 2.69 9.19 36.10
C LEU A 30 1.27 9.05 35.59
N ALA A 31 0.29 9.65 36.26
CA ALA A 31 -1.10 9.65 35.83
C ALA A 31 -1.27 10.35 34.47
N LEU A 32 -0.64 11.54 34.29
CA LEU A 32 -0.66 12.25 33.03
C LEU A 32 0.01 11.47 31.88
N LEU A 33 1.16 10.85 32.15
CA LEU A 33 1.83 9.99 31.16
C LEU A 33 0.97 8.79 30.78
N GLY A 34 0.28 8.16 31.73
CA GLY A 34 -0.66 7.07 31.45
C GLY A 34 -1.83 7.49 30.56
N LEU A 35 -2.41 8.66 30.83
CA LEU A 35 -3.49 9.22 30.00
C LEU A 35 -3.00 9.54 28.57
N LEU A 36 -1.84 10.17 28.45
CA LEU A 36 -1.24 10.50 27.14
C LEU A 36 -0.93 9.23 26.35
N TYR A 37 -0.37 8.21 27.01
CA TYR A 37 -0.07 6.94 26.38
C TYR A 37 -1.34 6.27 25.86
N HIS A 38 -2.40 6.25 26.65
CA HIS A 38 -3.68 5.67 26.24
C HIS A 38 -4.31 6.41 25.05
N GLN A 39 -4.30 7.75 25.05
CA GLN A 39 -4.77 8.54 23.91
C GLN A 39 -3.93 8.31 22.67
N PHE A 40 -2.60 8.26 22.83
CA PHE A 40 -1.68 8.00 21.73
C PHE A 40 -1.92 6.62 21.10
N GLN A 41 -2.06 5.57 21.90
CA GLN A 41 -2.37 4.23 21.39
C GLN A 41 -3.66 4.21 20.58
N LYS A 42 -4.72 4.83 21.09
CA LYS A 42 -6.02 4.88 20.40
C LYS A 42 -5.91 5.62 19.06
N ALA A 43 -5.25 6.78 19.05
CA ALA A 43 -5.04 7.56 17.83
C ALA A 43 -4.16 6.82 16.82
N PHE A 44 -3.10 6.16 17.30
CA PHE A 44 -2.17 5.41 16.46
C PHE A 44 -2.83 4.19 15.79
N LEU A 45 -3.58 3.40 16.56
CA LEU A 45 -4.32 2.25 16.01
C LEU A 45 -5.38 2.69 15.01
N SER A 46 -6.10 3.76 15.30
CA SER A 46 -7.09 4.32 14.37
C SER A 46 -6.45 4.79 13.07
N SER A 47 -5.28 5.45 13.16
CA SER A 47 -4.53 5.90 11.98
C SER A 47 -4.03 4.75 11.13
N ILE A 48 -3.51 3.67 11.75
CA ILE A 48 -3.06 2.48 11.02
C ILE A 48 -4.24 1.79 10.33
N ASN A 49 -5.35 1.59 11.03
CA ASN A 49 -6.52 0.95 10.45
C ASN A 49 -7.04 1.73 9.25
N ARG A 50 -7.14 3.05 9.36
CA ARG A 50 -7.56 3.92 8.26
C ARG A 50 -6.59 3.85 7.08
N ALA A 51 -5.28 3.90 7.34
CA ALA A 51 -4.28 3.77 6.28
C ALA A 51 -4.36 2.41 5.57
N ASN A 52 -4.61 1.33 6.31
CA ASN A 52 -4.79 0.01 5.73
C ASN A 52 -6.07 -0.07 4.88
N GLU A 53 -7.18 0.49 5.35
CA GLU A 53 -8.44 0.54 4.58
C GLU A 53 -8.27 1.34 3.28
N GLU A 54 -7.63 2.51 3.34
CA GLU A 54 -7.33 3.35 2.18
C GLU A 54 -6.40 2.61 1.20
N PHE A 55 -5.39 1.90 1.70
CA PHE A 55 -4.50 1.10 0.86
C PHE A 55 -5.23 -0.05 0.16
N VAL A 56 -6.04 -0.83 0.89
CA VAL A 56 -6.84 -1.93 0.31
C VAL A 56 -7.81 -1.39 -0.75
N PHE A 57 -8.47 -0.27 -0.47
CA PHE A 57 -9.36 0.38 -1.43
C PHE A 57 -8.61 0.81 -2.70
N GLN A 58 -7.43 1.43 -2.55
CA GLN A 58 -6.61 1.86 -3.68
C GLN A 58 -6.12 0.67 -4.52
N VAL A 59 -5.68 -0.41 -3.88
CA VAL A 59 -5.27 -1.65 -4.58
C VAL A 59 -6.45 -2.24 -5.33
N SER A 60 -7.62 -2.33 -4.71
CA SER A 60 -8.84 -2.85 -5.35
C SER A 60 -9.26 -1.99 -6.55
N ALA A 61 -9.28 -0.67 -6.41
CA ALA A 61 -9.62 0.25 -7.49
C ALA A 61 -8.63 0.14 -8.67
N THR A 62 -7.33 0.07 -8.36
CA THR A 62 -6.28 -0.08 -9.38
C THR A 62 -6.41 -1.43 -10.10
N SER A 63 -6.69 -2.50 -9.36
CA SER A 63 -6.89 -3.84 -9.94
C SER A 63 -8.08 -3.86 -10.89
N SER A 64 -9.23 -3.30 -10.48
CA SER A 64 -10.44 -3.23 -11.32
C SER A 64 -10.20 -2.39 -12.58
N SER A 65 -9.53 -1.25 -12.45
CA SER A 65 -9.17 -0.39 -13.59
C SER A 65 -8.22 -1.09 -14.56
N THR A 66 -7.26 -1.85 -14.03
CA THR A 66 -6.33 -2.65 -14.85
C THR A 66 -7.06 -3.75 -15.59
N GLU A 67 -7.98 -4.45 -14.94
CA GLU A 67 -8.81 -5.49 -15.56
C GLU A 67 -9.66 -4.91 -16.71
N GLU A 68 -10.36 -3.81 -16.47
CA GLU A 68 -11.15 -3.13 -17.50
C GLU A 68 -10.29 -2.68 -18.68
N PHE A 69 -9.12 -2.12 -18.41
CA PHE A 69 -8.16 -1.75 -19.46
C PHE A 69 -7.74 -2.95 -20.30
N LEU A 70 -7.39 -4.06 -19.66
CA LEU A 70 -7.00 -5.29 -20.36
C LEU A 70 -8.13 -5.86 -21.19
N GLN A 71 -9.35 -5.91 -20.67
CA GLN A 71 -10.52 -6.37 -21.41
C GLN A 71 -10.80 -5.50 -22.63
N ASN A 72 -10.75 -4.20 -22.48
CA ASN A 72 -10.94 -3.27 -23.60
C ASN A 72 -9.87 -3.45 -24.67
N MET A 73 -8.60 -3.62 -24.26
CA MET A 73 -7.51 -3.85 -25.18
C MET A 73 -7.62 -5.19 -25.90
N VAL A 74 -7.94 -6.27 -25.19
CA VAL A 74 -8.19 -7.59 -25.79
C VAL A 74 -9.31 -7.50 -26.83
N ASN A 75 -10.41 -6.80 -26.52
CA ASN A 75 -11.50 -6.58 -27.46
C ASN A 75 -11.04 -5.80 -28.69
N GLN A 76 -10.28 -4.71 -28.53
CA GLN A 76 -9.74 -3.95 -29.65
C GLN A 76 -8.86 -4.81 -30.55
N ILE A 77 -7.93 -5.58 -29.97
CA ILE A 77 -7.05 -6.49 -30.69
C ILE A 77 -7.88 -7.55 -31.42
N PHE A 78 -8.83 -8.17 -30.71
CA PHE A 78 -9.63 -9.27 -31.25
C PHE A 78 -10.48 -8.86 -32.47
N TYR A 79 -11.01 -7.64 -32.46
CA TYR A 79 -11.86 -7.10 -33.53
C TYR A 79 -11.09 -6.24 -34.54
N SER A 80 -9.80 -6.03 -34.37
CA SER A 80 -8.98 -5.34 -35.37
C SER A 80 -8.99 -6.11 -36.69
N ASN A 81 -9.27 -5.42 -37.77
CA ASN A 81 -9.30 -6.02 -39.10
C ASN A 81 -7.96 -6.65 -39.51
N THR A 82 -6.85 -6.02 -39.10
CA THR A 82 -5.50 -6.50 -39.39
C THR A 82 -5.19 -7.77 -38.59
N VAL A 83 -5.57 -7.82 -37.31
CA VAL A 83 -5.39 -8.99 -36.44
C VAL A 83 -6.30 -10.14 -36.86
N VAL A 84 -7.55 -9.86 -37.29
CA VAL A 84 -8.45 -10.86 -37.85
C VAL A 84 -7.84 -11.54 -39.07
N LYS A 85 -7.16 -10.79 -39.95
CA LYS A 85 -6.44 -11.38 -41.08
C LYS A 85 -5.32 -12.29 -40.62
N LEU A 86 -4.48 -11.85 -39.69
CA LEU A 86 -3.40 -12.68 -39.11
C LEU A 86 -3.94 -14.01 -38.54
N ARG A 87 -5.08 -13.97 -37.87
CA ARG A 87 -5.67 -15.12 -37.19
C ARG A 87 -6.37 -16.11 -38.13
N SER A 88 -7.00 -15.62 -39.20
CA SER A 88 -8.01 -16.39 -39.94
C SER A 88 -7.65 -16.71 -41.39
N TYR A 89 -6.71 -16.03 -42.00
CA TYR A 89 -6.38 -16.22 -43.41
C TYR A 89 -5.38 -17.36 -43.59
N GLU A 90 -5.62 -18.17 -44.61
CA GLU A 90 -4.71 -19.26 -45.00
C GLU A 90 -3.46 -18.76 -45.69
N GLU A 91 -3.62 -17.73 -46.52
CA GLU A 91 -2.53 -17.08 -47.21
C GLU A 91 -2.49 -15.61 -46.83
N LEU A 92 -1.37 -15.17 -46.29
CA LEU A 92 -1.08 -13.77 -45.97
C LEU A 92 0.02 -13.25 -46.89
N THR A 93 -0.19 -12.07 -47.44
CA THR A 93 0.91 -11.38 -48.12
C THR A 93 1.91 -10.89 -47.06
N ASN A 94 3.19 -10.73 -47.46
CA ASN A 94 4.22 -10.23 -46.56
C ASN A 94 3.84 -8.89 -45.90
N TRP A 95 3.15 -8.02 -46.65
CA TRP A 95 2.68 -6.72 -46.13
C TRP A 95 1.60 -6.89 -45.05
N GLN A 96 0.64 -7.76 -45.26
CA GLN A 96 -0.40 -8.03 -44.25
C GLN A 96 0.18 -8.59 -42.98
N MET A 97 1.20 -9.43 -43.09
CA MET A 97 1.90 -10.01 -41.94
C MET A 97 2.67 -8.91 -41.18
N VAL A 98 3.42 -8.07 -41.88
CA VAL A 98 4.18 -6.98 -41.26
C VAL A 98 3.25 -5.96 -40.60
N ASP A 99 2.15 -5.58 -41.26
CA ASP A 99 1.18 -4.65 -40.68
C ASP A 99 0.52 -5.20 -39.42
N GLY A 100 0.16 -6.48 -39.42
CA GLY A 100 -0.43 -7.12 -38.25
C GLY A 100 0.53 -7.20 -37.05
N VAL A 101 1.78 -7.60 -37.30
CA VAL A 101 2.81 -7.63 -36.24
C VAL A 101 3.13 -6.22 -35.74
N ARG A 102 3.16 -5.23 -36.62
CA ARG A 102 3.37 -3.83 -36.21
C ARG A 102 2.24 -3.33 -35.34
N GLU A 103 1.01 -3.65 -35.67
CA GLU A 103 -0.15 -3.28 -34.86
C GLU A 103 -0.11 -3.94 -33.47
N LEU A 104 0.20 -5.25 -33.38
CA LEU A 104 0.39 -5.93 -32.11
C LEU A 104 1.51 -5.30 -31.26
N ASN A 105 2.63 -4.96 -31.88
CA ASN A 105 3.71 -4.26 -31.20
C ASN A 105 3.28 -2.87 -30.69
N THR A 106 2.40 -2.19 -31.39
CA THR A 106 1.86 -0.90 -30.94
C THR A 106 1.01 -1.08 -29.67
N TYR A 107 0.19 -2.11 -29.60
CA TYR A 107 -0.58 -2.43 -28.39
C TYR A 107 0.33 -2.82 -27.22
N SER A 108 1.34 -3.66 -27.44
CA SER A 108 2.31 -4.02 -26.42
C SER A 108 3.09 -2.79 -25.91
N ALA A 109 3.57 -1.94 -26.82
CA ALA A 109 4.31 -0.74 -26.46
C ALA A 109 3.46 0.35 -25.77
N SER A 110 2.13 0.30 -25.94
CA SER A 110 1.22 1.27 -25.31
C SER A 110 0.98 1.03 -23.82
N SER A 111 1.42 -0.10 -23.29
CA SER A 111 1.21 -0.50 -21.90
C SER A 111 2.47 -1.07 -21.26
N THR A 112 2.76 -0.62 -20.05
CA THR A 112 3.86 -1.18 -19.24
C THR A 112 3.50 -2.51 -18.56
N ILE A 113 2.22 -2.92 -18.63
CA ILE A 113 1.71 -4.13 -18.00
C ILE A 113 1.82 -5.33 -18.94
N ILE A 114 1.84 -5.08 -20.26
CA ILE A 114 1.88 -6.11 -21.29
C ILE A 114 3.29 -6.23 -21.83
N ASP A 115 3.86 -7.38 -21.62
CA ASP A 115 5.21 -7.68 -22.09
C ASP A 115 5.18 -8.13 -23.56
N SER A 116 4.23 -9.00 -23.93
CA SER A 116 4.13 -9.54 -25.29
C SER A 116 2.71 -10.01 -25.61
N ILE A 117 2.37 -9.97 -26.90
CA ILE A 117 1.09 -10.41 -27.43
C ILE A 117 1.36 -11.44 -28.52
N TYR A 118 0.72 -12.58 -28.45
CA TYR A 118 0.85 -13.66 -29.43
C TYR A 118 -0.48 -13.99 -30.07
N ILE A 119 -0.49 -14.09 -31.38
CA ILE A 119 -1.67 -14.49 -32.15
C ILE A 119 -1.39 -15.84 -32.80
N PHE A 120 -2.24 -16.83 -32.50
CA PHE A 120 -2.16 -18.12 -33.13
C PHE A 120 -3.09 -18.20 -34.33
N ASN A 121 -2.53 -18.50 -35.50
CA ASN A 121 -3.30 -18.81 -36.72
C ASN A 121 -3.46 -20.33 -36.83
N GLY A 122 -4.68 -20.81 -36.56
CA GLY A 122 -4.99 -22.23 -36.57
C GLY A 122 -4.91 -22.86 -37.97
N LYS A 123 -5.08 -22.10 -39.05
CA LYS A 123 -5.00 -22.59 -40.42
C LYS A 123 -3.57 -22.78 -40.90
N GLN A 124 -2.71 -21.85 -40.55
CA GLN A 124 -1.29 -21.90 -40.90
C GLN A 124 -0.43 -22.61 -39.85
N GLN A 125 -1.00 -22.90 -38.66
CA GLN A 125 -0.29 -23.43 -37.48
C GLN A 125 0.94 -22.58 -37.10
N ARG A 126 0.81 -21.26 -37.19
CA ARG A 126 1.86 -20.29 -36.88
C ARG A 126 1.45 -19.36 -35.75
N VAL A 127 2.44 -18.91 -35.02
CA VAL A 127 2.34 -17.85 -33.99
C VAL A 127 3.00 -16.59 -34.51
N TYR A 128 2.31 -15.47 -34.32
CA TYR A 128 2.79 -14.16 -34.65
C TYR A 128 2.97 -13.33 -33.39
#